data_b27378d55e1a18dbfd08326b16de2f51
#
_entry.id   b27378d55e1a18dbfd08326b16de2f51
#
_cell.length_a   1.000
_cell.length_b   1.000
_cell.length_c   1.000
_cell.angle_alpha   90.00
_cell.angle_beta   90.00
_cell.angle_gamma   90.00
#
_symmetry.space_group_name_H-M   'P 1'
#
loop_
_entity.id
_entity.type
_entity.pdbx_description
1 polymer ?
#
loop_
_entity_poly.entity_id
_entity_poly.type
_entity_poly.pdbx_seq_one_letter_code
_entity_poly.pdbx_strand_id
1 'polypeptide(L)'
;VANRDNRDYLKSHVIVNDYNAARTEGIYDSYSMSVEKEQFTLEAIENGVRVTYEMGDFSNSMGTVPQYMSEEKFAELAALLNEEDAAAFGRYYSTNSDVSGMRQLLKTARNNRNVQAKLQAMLDTAGFTEEDYVEQMALAGSNVSIPISFVVAVEYRLTDDYVDVSVPVDAIEERGGAAIFRIQLLRSFGAAGTEENGYMVVPNGDGS
;
A
#
# COMPACT_ATOMS: atom_id res chain seq x y z
N VAL A 1 10.82 29.39 -11.15
CA VAL A 1 10.92 28.57 -9.92
C VAL A 1 9.92 27.44 -10.09
N ALA A 2 10.39 26.18 -10.17
CA ALA A 2 9.51 25.04 -10.27
C ALA A 2 8.61 24.98 -9.02
N ASN A 3 7.34 24.73 -9.23
CA ASN A 3 6.41 24.44 -8.14
C ASN A 3 6.94 23.26 -7.32
N ARG A 4 6.57 23.16 -6.03
CA ARG A 4 6.99 22.06 -5.14
C ARG A 4 6.69 20.70 -5.78
N ASP A 5 5.50 20.52 -6.32
CA ASP A 5 5.06 19.29 -6.97
C ASP A 5 5.99 18.89 -8.14
N ASN A 6 6.39 19.85 -8.97
CA ASN A 6 7.33 19.58 -10.06
C ASN A 6 8.73 19.17 -9.58
N ARG A 7 9.19 19.69 -8.43
CA ARG A 7 10.48 19.28 -7.84
C ARG A 7 10.42 17.85 -7.27
N ASP A 8 9.30 17.49 -6.66
CA ASP A 8 9.11 16.17 -6.08
C ASP A 8 8.98 15.12 -7.20
N TYR A 9 8.31 15.45 -8.31
CA TYR A 9 8.27 14.59 -9.49
C TYR A 9 9.64 14.40 -10.16
N LEU A 10 10.52 15.42 -10.14
CA LEU A 10 11.91 15.29 -10.66
C LEU A 10 12.75 14.32 -9.82
N LYS A 11 12.47 14.19 -8.53
CA LYS A 11 13.15 13.27 -7.62
C LYS A 11 12.53 11.88 -7.57
N SER A 12 11.31 11.73 -8.12
CA SER A 12 10.55 10.50 -8.04
C SER A 12 11.02 9.49 -9.07
N HIS A 13 11.26 8.26 -8.64
CA HIS A 13 11.54 7.14 -9.52
C HIS A 13 10.26 6.56 -10.12
N VAL A 14 9.17 6.61 -9.36
CA VAL A 14 7.84 6.14 -9.78
C VAL A 14 6.82 7.24 -9.54
N ILE A 15 5.94 7.45 -10.52
CA ILE A 15 4.74 8.27 -10.37
C ILE A 15 3.56 7.42 -10.85
N VAL A 16 2.58 7.25 -9.97
CA VAL A 16 1.33 6.53 -10.24
C VAL A 16 0.23 7.54 -10.51
N ASN A 17 -0.53 7.31 -11.57
CA ASN A 17 -1.78 8.01 -11.83
C ASN A 17 -2.94 7.02 -11.70
N ASP A 18 -3.94 7.37 -10.91
CA ASP A 18 -5.12 6.56 -10.65
C ASP A 18 -6.43 7.27 -10.97
N TYR A 19 -7.49 6.48 -11.06
CA TYR A 19 -8.86 6.95 -10.96
C TYR A 19 -9.51 6.35 -9.72
N ASN A 20 -10.06 7.21 -8.88
CA ASN A 20 -10.90 6.77 -7.77
C ASN A 20 -12.32 6.40 -8.24
N ALA A 21 -13.15 5.88 -7.33
CA ALA A 21 -14.55 5.51 -7.60
C ALA A 21 -15.40 6.67 -8.17
N ALA A 22 -15.05 7.92 -7.86
CA ALA A 22 -15.69 9.12 -8.40
C ALA A 22 -15.13 9.56 -9.77
N ARG A 23 -14.22 8.76 -10.38
CA ARG A 23 -13.49 9.07 -11.62
C ARG A 23 -12.65 10.35 -11.54
N THR A 24 -12.20 10.69 -10.35
CA THR A 24 -11.23 11.78 -10.16
C THR A 24 -9.83 11.23 -10.27
N GLU A 25 -8.97 11.90 -11.03
CA GLU A 25 -7.57 11.53 -11.18
C GLU A 25 -6.79 11.93 -9.93
N GLY A 26 -6.00 10.98 -9.42
CA GLY A 26 -4.99 11.19 -8.40
C GLY A 26 -3.58 11.04 -8.97
N ILE A 27 -2.60 11.63 -8.29
CA ILE A 27 -1.18 11.52 -8.64
C ILE A 27 -0.40 11.21 -7.35
N TYR A 28 0.32 10.11 -7.37
CA TYR A 28 1.12 9.62 -6.25
C TYR A 28 2.56 9.47 -6.69
N ASP A 29 3.46 10.20 -6.04
CA ASP A 29 4.88 10.18 -6.37
C ASP A 29 5.70 9.49 -5.27
N SER A 30 6.72 8.74 -5.70
CA SER A 30 7.55 7.94 -4.79
C SER A 30 8.42 8.78 -3.85
N TYR A 31 8.74 10.03 -4.21
CA TYR A 31 9.59 10.88 -3.37
C TYR A 31 8.82 11.44 -2.18
N SER A 32 7.78 12.26 -2.42
CA SER A 32 7.07 12.96 -1.34
C SER A 32 6.15 12.06 -0.52
N MET A 33 5.64 10.98 -1.14
CA MET A 33 4.66 10.10 -0.49
C MET A 33 5.25 8.83 0.10
N SER A 34 6.48 8.46 -0.27
CA SER A 34 7.15 7.27 0.23
C SER A 34 8.50 7.61 0.87
N VAL A 35 9.46 8.16 0.11
CA VAL A 35 10.83 8.38 0.59
C VAL A 35 10.88 9.42 1.72
N GLU A 36 10.24 10.58 1.57
CA GLU A 36 10.21 11.60 2.63
C GLU A 36 9.49 11.13 3.91
N LYS A 37 8.63 10.13 3.79
CA LYS A 37 7.88 9.54 4.91
C LYS A 37 8.53 8.29 5.48
N GLU A 38 9.67 7.87 4.93
CA GLU A 38 10.35 6.62 5.30
C GLU A 38 9.44 5.37 5.12
N GLN A 39 8.51 5.43 4.15
CA GLN A 39 7.59 4.37 3.77
C GLN A 39 8.10 3.59 2.55
N PHE A 40 9.30 3.04 2.63
CA PHE A 40 9.88 2.20 1.59
C PHE A 40 10.77 1.11 2.18
N THR A 41 10.96 0.05 1.41
CA THR A 41 11.89 -1.03 1.77
C THR A 41 12.92 -1.27 0.67
N LEU A 42 14.10 -1.73 1.08
CA LEU A 42 15.19 -2.11 0.19
C LEU A 42 15.49 -3.59 0.41
N GLU A 43 15.49 -4.35 -0.67
CA GLU A 43 15.82 -5.77 -0.68
C GLU A 43 16.93 -6.03 -1.69
N ALA A 44 17.99 -6.72 -1.27
CA ALA A 44 19.02 -7.19 -2.20
C ALA A 44 18.46 -8.37 -3.01
N ILE A 45 18.55 -8.27 -4.32
CA ILE A 45 18.17 -9.33 -5.26
C ILE A 45 19.38 -9.76 -6.08
N GLU A 46 19.25 -10.81 -6.87
CA GLU A 46 20.34 -11.26 -7.73
C GLU A 46 20.76 -10.16 -8.69
N ASN A 47 22.03 -9.78 -8.61
CA ASN A 47 22.67 -8.69 -9.39
C ASN A 47 21.98 -7.32 -9.26
N GLY A 48 21.32 -7.05 -8.13
CA GLY A 48 20.61 -5.77 -8.04
C GLY A 48 19.94 -5.51 -6.70
N VAL A 49 18.99 -4.58 -6.76
CA VAL A 49 18.19 -4.14 -5.62
C VAL A 49 16.73 -3.99 -6.05
N ARG A 50 15.82 -4.43 -5.19
CA ARG A 50 14.40 -4.11 -5.26
C ARG A 50 14.09 -3.00 -4.25
N VAL A 51 13.43 -1.97 -4.72
CA VAL A 51 12.90 -0.88 -3.89
C VAL A 51 11.38 -0.95 -3.94
N THR A 52 10.74 -1.19 -2.80
CA THR A 52 9.29 -1.17 -2.71
C THR A 52 8.84 0.14 -2.09
N TYR A 53 8.06 0.91 -2.84
CA TYR A 53 7.51 2.19 -2.44
C TYR A 53 6.06 2.03 -1.98
N GLU A 54 5.77 2.50 -0.76
CA GLU A 54 4.42 2.61 -0.22
C GLU A 54 3.97 4.06 -0.35
N MET A 55 3.11 4.36 -1.33
CA MET A 55 2.67 5.72 -1.69
C MET A 55 1.24 5.96 -1.25
N GLY A 56 1.03 6.98 -0.41
CA GLY A 56 -0.29 7.34 0.11
C GLY A 56 -0.31 7.45 1.63
N ASP A 57 -1.50 7.25 2.22
CA ASP A 57 -1.68 7.27 3.66
C ASP A 57 -1.63 5.84 4.22
N PHE A 58 -0.47 5.46 4.71
CA PHE A 58 -0.24 4.21 5.45
C PHE A 58 -0.26 4.42 6.97
N SER A 59 -0.63 5.61 7.46
CA SER A 59 -0.71 5.90 8.90
C SER A 59 -1.78 5.04 9.60
N ASN A 60 -2.78 4.59 8.86
CA ASN A 60 -3.77 3.60 9.27
C ASN A 60 -3.38 2.16 8.89
N SER A 61 -2.16 1.92 8.43
CA SER A 61 -1.60 0.58 8.18
C SER A 61 -1.41 -0.25 9.46
N MET A 62 -1.97 0.19 10.56
CA MET A 62 -2.28 -0.65 11.73
C MET A 62 -3.36 -1.70 11.39
N GLY A 63 -3.44 -2.05 10.09
CA GLY A 63 -4.21 -3.14 9.59
C GLY A 63 -5.70 -2.87 9.48
N THR A 64 -6.34 -3.66 8.68
CA THR A 64 -7.79 -3.75 8.53
C THR A 64 -8.42 -4.59 9.66
N VAL A 65 -7.92 -4.45 10.91
CA VAL A 65 -8.52 -5.13 12.06
C VAL A 65 -9.81 -4.41 12.45
N PRO A 66 -11.00 -4.99 12.18
CA PRO A 66 -12.25 -4.31 12.42
C PRO A 66 -12.54 -4.17 13.91
N GLN A 67 -13.09 -3.03 14.31
CA GLN A 67 -13.54 -2.83 15.69
C GLN A 67 -14.78 -3.70 16.00
N TYR A 68 -15.61 -3.94 15.00
CA TYR A 68 -16.81 -4.75 15.08
C TYR A 68 -16.79 -5.82 14.00
N MET A 69 -17.31 -7.00 14.33
CA MET A 69 -17.41 -8.13 13.41
C MET A 69 -18.70 -8.88 13.70
N SER A 70 -19.46 -9.20 12.66
CA SER A 70 -20.67 -10.02 12.81
C SER A 70 -20.33 -11.40 13.35
N GLU A 71 -21.25 -12.03 14.07
CA GLU A 71 -21.07 -13.41 14.58
C GLU A 71 -20.80 -14.39 13.44
N GLU A 72 -21.46 -14.19 12.29
CA GLU A 72 -21.28 -15.02 11.10
C GLU A 72 -19.86 -14.93 10.54
N LYS A 73 -19.38 -13.70 10.28
CA LYS A 73 -18.03 -13.47 9.75
C LYS A 73 -16.95 -13.91 10.73
N PHE A 74 -17.18 -13.69 12.03
CA PHE A 74 -16.26 -14.18 13.06
C PHE A 74 -16.14 -15.72 13.04
N ALA A 75 -17.26 -16.44 12.93
CA ALA A 75 -17.26 -17.89 12.89
C ALA A 75 -16.60 -18.43 11.61
N GLU A 76 -16.85 -17.78 10.47
CA GLU A 76 -16.21 -18.09 9.19
C GLU A 76 -14.68 -17.99 9.31
N LEU A 77 -14.17 -16.84 9.77
CA LEU A 77 -12.73 -16.61 9.89
C LEU A 77 -12.07 -17.54 10.92
N ALA A 78 -12.74 -17.75 12.06
CA ALA A 78 -12.22 -18.65 13.09
C ALA A 78 -12.09 -20.10 12.59
N ALA A 79 -12.97 -20.53 11.68
CA ALA A 79 -12.91 -21.88 11.08
C ALA A 79 -11.75 -22.05 10.09
N LEU A 80 -11.20 -20.95 9.54
CA LEU A 80 -10.07 -20.97 8.63
C LEU A 80 -8.71 -20.89 9.34
N LEU A 81 -8.70 -20.57 10.62
CA LEU A 81 -7.51 -20.51 11.47
C LEU A 81 -7.19 -21.88 12.09
N ASN A 82 -5.94 -22.10 12.45
CA ASN A 82 -5.56 -23.23 13.28
C ASN A 82 -6.15 -23.10 14.70
N GLU A 83 -6.18 -24.18 15.47
CA GLU A 83 -6.82 -24.24 16.80
C GLU A 83 -6.28 -23.21 17.79
N GLU A 84 -4.94 -22.97 17.79
CA GLU A 84 -4.29 -22.01 18.67
C GLU A 84 -4.67 -20.57 18.32
N ASP A 85 -4.62 -20.22 17.03
CA ASP A 85 -4.98 -18.90 16.54
C ASP A 85 -6.47 -18.62 16.65
N ALA A 86 -7.33 -19.59 16.38
CA ALA A 86 -8.77 -19.45 16.58
C ALA A 86 -9.14 -19.18 18.04
N ALA A 87 -8.49 -19.91 18.98
CA ALA A 87 -8.66 -19.66 20.40
C ALA A 87 -8.12 -18.28 20.83
N ALA A 88 -7.00 -17.83 20.24
CA ALA A 88 -6.45 -16.50 20.48
C ALA A 88 -7.36 -15.41 19.91
N PHE A 89 -7.85 -15.58 18.68
CA PHE A 89 -8.79 -14.69 18.02
C PHE A 89 -10.04 -14.48 18.84
N GLY A 90 -10.63 -15.58 19.38
CA GLY A 90 -11.80 -15.54 20.26
C GLY A 90 -11.58 -14.76 21.56
N ARG A 91 -10.34 -14.69 22.07
CA ARG A 91 -10.04 -13.92 23.29
C ARG A 91 -10.00 -12.41 23.05
N TYR A 92 -9.78 -11.95 21.82
CA TYR A 92 -9.69 -10.53 21.50
C TYR A 92 -11.04 -9.91 21.13
N TYR A 93 -12.02 -10.72 20.73
CA TYR A 93 -13.36 -10.27 20.38
C TYR A 93 -14.39 -10.70 21.41
N SER A 94 -15.03 -9.72 22.05
CA SER A 94 -16.06 -9.94 23.07
C SER A 94 -17.44 -10.05 22.43
N THR A 95 -18.26 -10.96 22.94
CA THR A 95 -19.69 -11.02 22.63
C THR A 95 -20.49 -9.92 23.33
N ASN A 96 -19.92 -9.28 24.37
CA ASN A 96 -20.51 -8.11 25.00
C ASN A 96 -20.14 -6.87 24.19
N SER A 97 -20.95 -6.57 23.20
CA SER A 97 -20.78 -5.47 22.24
C SER A 97 -21.87 -4.41 22.47
N ASP A 98 -21.54 -3.15 22.19
CA ASP A 98 -22.50 -2.05 22.14
C ASP A 98 -23.33 -2.05 20.83
N VAL A 99 -22.97 -2.91 19.87
CA VAL A 99 -23.74 -3.15 18.64
C VAL A 99 -24.35 -4.54 18.67
N SER A 100 -25.67 -4.61 18.58
CA SER A 100 -26.40 -5.88 18.64
C SER A 100 -26.03 -6.82 17.48
N GLY A 101 -25.79 -8.09 17.78
CA GLY A 101 -25.46 -9.12 16.80
C GLY A 101 -24.00 -9.07 16.30
N MET A 102 -23.17 -8.25 16.91
CA MET A 102 -21.74 -8.14 16.56
C MET A 102 -20.85 -8.45 17.75
N ARG A 103 -19.65 -8.93 17.47
CA ARG A 103 -18.55 -8.98 18.43
C ARG A 103 -17.78 -7.67 18.39
N GLN A 104 -17.25 -7.27 19.53
CA GLN A 104 -16.46 -6.05 19.66
C GLN A 104 -15.02 -6.35 20.05
N LEU A 105 -14.08 -5.76 19.33
CA LEU A 105 -12.67 -5.83 19.65
C LEU A 105 -12.40 -5.17 21.01
N LEU A 106 -11.76 -5.89 21.92
CA LEU A 106 -11.45 -5.40 23.25
C LEU A 106 -10.55 -4.14 23.20
N LYS A 107 -10.84 -3.16 24.05
CA LYS A 107 -10.06 -1.92 24.15
C LYS A 107 -8.56 -2.17 24.38
N THR A 108 -8.22 -3.19 25.15
CA THR A 108 -6.84 -3.62 25.42
C THR A 108 -6.15 -4.14 24.16
N ALA A 109 -6.86 -4.84 23.29
CA ALA A 109 -6.36 -5.32 22.01
C ALA A 109 -6.23 -4.17 21.01
N ARG A 110 -7.22 -3.27 20.94
CA ARG A 110 -7.24 -2.12 20.03
C ARG A 110 -6.06 -1.17 20.24
N ASN A 111 -5.62 -0.98 21.47
CA ASN A 111 -4.56 -0.04 21.85
C ASN A 111 -3.17 -0.70 21.96
N ASN A 112 -3.05 -1.98 21.64
CA ASN A 112 -1.79 -2.71 21.72
C ASN A 112 -1.26 -3.08 20.34
N ARG A 113 -0.18 -2.43 19.92
CA ARG A 113 0.43 -2.59 18.60
C ARG A 113 0.81 -4.05 18.27
N ASN A 114 1.34 -4.78 19.25
CA ASN A 114 1.72 -6.18 19.03
C ASN A 114 0.51 -7.08 18.86
N VAL A 115 -0.59 -6.80 19.58
CA VAL A 115 -1.85 -7.53 19.43
C VAL A 115 -2.48 -7.21 18.08
N GLN A 116 -2.45 -5.95 17.65
CA GLN A 116 -2.95 -5.54 16.34
C GLN A 116 -2.19 -6.25 15.21
N ALA A 117 -0.85 -6.28 15.26
CA ALA A 117 -0.05 -7.00 14.28
C ALA A 117 -0.37 -8.50 14.25
N LYS A 118 -0.56 -9.12 15.43
CA LYS A 118 -0.95 -10.53 15.53
C LYS A 118 -2.34 -10.79 14.95
N LEU A 119 -3.31 -9.94 15.26
CA LEU A 119 -4.66 -10.02 14.70
C LEU A 119 -4.66 -9.84 13.19
N GLN A 120 -3.87 -8.90 12.67
CA GLN A 120 -3.73 -8.70 11.24
C GLN A 120 -3.21 -9.96 10.55
N ALA A 121 -2.15 -10.57 11.08
CA ALA A 121 -1.60 -11.80 10.52
C ALA A 121 -2.62 -12.97 10.52
N MET A 122 -3.49 -13.05 11.56
CA MET A 122 -4.58 -14.02 11.59
C MET A 122 -5.63 -13.72 10.52
N LEU A 123 -6.02 -12.46 10.35
CA LEU A 123 -6.99 -12.02 9.35
C LEU A 123 -6.46 -12.25 7.92
N ASP A 124 -5.20 -11.95 7.66
CA ASP A 124 -4.53 -12.21 6.37
C ASP A 124 -4.50 -13.71 6.06
N THR A 125 -4.18 -14.55 7.07
CA THR A 125 -4.19 -16.01 6.93
C THR A 125 -5.58 -16.56 6.62
N ALA A 126 -6.63 -15.95 7.20
CA ALA A 126 -8.01 -16.31 6.97
C ALA A 126 -8.60 -15.67 5.68
N GLY A 127 -7.81 -14.89 4.93
CA GLY A 127 -8.25 -14.27 3.68
C GLY A 127 -9.22 -13.09 3.86
N PHE A 128 -9.19 -12.43 5.02
CA PHE A 128 -10.01 -11.24 5.28
C PHE A 128 -9.53 -10.07 4.45
N THR A 129 -10.42 -9.46 3.69
CA THR A 129 -10.11 -8.40 2.73
C THR A 129 -10.45 -7.01 3.25
N GLU A 130 -9.99 -5.98 2.53
CA GLU A 130 -10.40 -4.59 2.78
C GLU A 130 -11.90 -4.38 2.54
N GLU A 131 -12.50 -5.11 1.61
CA GLU A 131 -13.95 -5.10 1.34
C GLU A 131 -14.71 -5.66 2.52
N ASP A 132 -14.26 -6.78 3.09
CA ASP A 132 -14.81 -7.35 4.32
C ASP A 132 -14.75 -6.34 5.47
N TYR A 133 -13.62 -5.63 5.62
CA TYR A 133 -13.46 -4.61 6.65
C TYR A 133 -14.51 -3.50 6.52
N VAL A 134 -14.66 -2.94 5.31
CA VAL A 134 -15.66 -1.90 5.03
C VAL A 134 -17.06 -2.40 5.31
N GLU A 135 -17.38 -3.62 4.87
CA GLU A 135 -18.69 -4.26 5.12
C GLU A 135 -18.97 -4.41 6.61
N GLN A 136 -18.04 -4.99 7.37
CA GLN A 136 -18.22 -5.20 8.81
C GLN A 136 -18.38 -3.89 9.58
N MET A 137 -17.64 -2.86 9.19
CA MET A 137 -17.75 -1.53 9.80
C MET A 137 -19.07 -0.83 9.40
N ALA A 138 -19.53 -1.02 8.17
CA ALA A 138 -20.83 -0.49 7.71
C ALA A 138 -22.01 -1.18 8.45
N LEU A 139 -21.95 -2.49 8.67
CA LEU A 139 -22.91 -3.23 9.48
C LEU A 139 -22.99 -2.70 10.93
N ALA A 140 -21.88 -2.24 11.46
CA ALA A 140 -21.80 -1.58 12.78
C ALA A 140 -22.26 -0.12 12.78
N GLY A 141 -22.75 0.41 11.64
CA GLY A 141 -23.16 1.81 11.51
C GLY A 141 -22.00 2.80 11.41
N SER A 142 -20.79 2.32 11.15
CA SER A 142 -19.60 3.15 10.98
C SER A 142 -19.30 3.38 9.50
N ASN A 143 -19.18 4.65 9.10
CA ASN A 143 -18.80 5.01 7.74
C ASN A 143 -17.28 5.08 7.67
N VAL A 144 -16.64 4.01 7.21
CA VAL A 144 -15.18 3.92 7.07
C VAL A 144 -14.83 3.86 5.59
N SER A 145 -13.88 4.68 5.19
CA SER A 145 -13.23 4.56 3.87
C SER A 145 -11.77 4.21 4.08
N ILE A 146 -11.27 3.28 3.28
CA ILE A 146 -9.84 2.98 3.24
C ILE A 146 -9.16 4.09 2.45
N PRO A 147 -8.10 4.72 2.98
CA PRO A 147 -7.35 5.71 2.23
C PRO A 147 -6.74 5.10 0.96
N ILE A 148 -6.84 5.84 -0.14
CA ILE A 148 -6.19 5.43 -1.39
C ILE A 148 -4.69 5.38 -1.17
N SER A 149 -4.10 4.24 -1.48
CA SER A 149 -2.66 4.01 -1.40
C SER A 149 -2.21 2.94 -2.38
N PHE A 150 -0.93 2.97 -2.72
CA PHE A 150 -0.32 2.07 -3.71
C PHE A 150 1.00 1.53 -3.18
N VAL A 151 1.24 0.24 -3.41
CA VAL A 151 2.55 -0.38 -3.24
C VAL A 151 3.10 -0.70 -4.62
N VAL A 152 4.28 -0.20 -4.94
CA VAL A 152 4.94 -0.45 -6.23
C VAL A 152 6.40 -0.79 -5.98
N ALA A 153 6.81 -1.97 -6.42
CA ALA A 153 8.21 -2.38 -6.41
C ALA A 153 8.89 -1.98 -7.73
N VAL A 154 10.14 -1.55 -7.63
CA VAL A 154 11.04 -1.32 -8.77
C VAL A 154 12.30 -2.13 -8.56
N GLU A 155 12.68 -2.92 -9.54
CA GLU A 155 13.93 -3.68 -9.55
C GLU A 155 14.94 -3.00 -10.44
N TYR A 156 16.15 -2.85 -9.92
CA TYR A 156 17.33 -2.36 -10.63
C TYR A 156 18.35 -3.50 -10.68
N ARG A 157 18.64 -4.01 -11.86
CA ARG A 157 19.58 -5.10 -12.06
C ARG A 157 20.76 -4.64 -12.91
N LEU A 158 21.96 -4.96 -12.46
CA LEU A 158 23.19 -4.72 -13.24
C LEU A 158 23.42 -5.92 -14.17
N THR A 159 23.65 -5.60 -15.42
CA THR A 159 24.16 -6.55 -16.41
C THR A 159 25.58 -6.13 -16.80
N ASP A 160 26.24 -6.87 -17.67
CA ASP A 160 27.60 -6.52 -18.11
C ASP A 160 27.64 -5.18 -18.86
N ASP A 161 26.59 -4.82 -19.56
CA ASP A 161 26.55 -3.66 -20.48
C ASP A 161 25.54 -2.57 -20.09
N TYR A 162 24.54 -2.86 -19.24
CA TYR A 162 23.47 -1.92 -18.92
C TYR A 162 22.84 -2.16 -17.54
N VAL A 163 22.04 -1.21 -17.12
CA VAL A 163 21.14 -1.37 -15.96
C VAL A 163 19.73 -1.69 -16.48
N ASP A 164 19.20 -2.83 -16.10
CA ASP A 164 17.81 -3.16 -16.33
C ASP A 164 16.94 -2.60 -15.20
N VAL A 165 15.86 -1.91 -15.57
CA VAL A 165 14.92 -1.35 -14.59
C VAL A 165 13.51 -1.85 -14.93
N SER A 166 12.91 -2.59 -14.01
CA SER A 166 11.61 -3.22 -14.21
C SER A 166 10.67 -2.99 -13.03
N VAL A 167 9.37 -3.08 -13.32
CA VAL A 167 8.29 -3.05 -12.33
C VAL A 167 7.59 -4.41 -12.38
N PRO A 168 7.79 -5.28 -11.39
CA PRO A 168 7.06 -6.54 -11.29
C PRO A 168 5.56 -6.26 -11.09
N VAL A 169 4.74 -6.68 -12.04
CA VAL A 169 3.30 -6.38 -12.03
C VAL A 169 2.59 -7.11 -10.89
N ASP A 170 3.07 -8.27 -10.52
CA ASP A 170 2.59 -9.08 -9.40
C ASP A 170 2.91 -8.51 -8.01
N ALA A 171 3.80 -7.50 -7.96
CA ALA A 171 4.15 -6.76 -6.75
C ALA A 171 3.47 -5.38 -6.66
N ILE A 172 2.47 -5.12 -7.50
CA ILE A 172 1.66 -3.90 -7.44
C ILE A 172 0.44 -4.17 -6.58
N GLU A 173 0.22 -3.32 -5.56
CA GLU A 173 -1.00 -3.34 -4.77
C GLU A 173 -1.74 -2.02 -4.91
N GLU A 174 -3.05 -2.11 -5.11
CA GLU A 174 -4.00 -0.99 -5.16
C GLU A 174 -4.93 -1.08 -3.96
N ARG A 175 -5.10 0.00 -3.21
CA ARG A 175 -5.93 0.04 -2.00
C ARG A 175 -6.89 1.22 -2.03
N GLY A 176 -8.00 1.12 -1.30
CA GLY A 176 -8.98 2.19 -1.16
C GLY A 176 -9.88 2.38 -2.39
N GLY A 177 -10.04 1.36 -3.23
CA GLY A 177 -10.95 1.37 -4.38
C GLY A 177 -10.51 2.28 -5.52
N ALA A 178 -9.21 2.59 -5.61
CA ALA A 178 -8.61 3.28 -6.73
C ALA A 178 -8.02 2.28 -7.73
N ALA A 179 -7.94 2.67 -8.99
CA ALA A 179 -7.37 1.85 -10.06
C ALA A 179 -6.26 2.62 -10.79
N ILE A 180 -5.10 2.01 -10.90
CA ILE A 180 -3.96 2.57 -11.64
C ILE A 180 -4.27 2.52 -13.14
N PHE A 181 -4.15 3.64 -13.83
CA PHE A 181 -4.21 3.67 -15.28
C PHE A 181 -2.88 4.04 -15.94
N ARG A 182 -1.92 4.56 -15.18
CA ARG A 182 -0.60 4.91 -15.69
C ARG A 182 0.47 4.85 -14.59
N ILE A 183 1.60 4.22 -14.92
CA ILE A 183 2.83 4.30 -14.15
C ILE A 183 3.88 5.00 -15.00
N GLN A 184 4.52 6.03 -14.46
CA GLN A 184 5.66 6.70 -15.06
C GLN A 184 6.91 6.27 -14.29
N LEU A 185 7.79 5.55 -14.97
CA LEU A 185 9.04 5.05 -14.39
C LEU A 185 10.19 5.96 -14.83
N LEU A 186 11.02 6.39 -13.87
CA LEU A 186 12.24 7.17 -14.09
C LEU A 186 12.03 8.38 -15.03
N ARG A 187 10.92 9.10 -14.87
CA ARG A 187 10.53 10.22 -15.74
C ARG A 187 11.64 11.24 -15.98
N SER A 188 12.50 11.43 -14.99
CA SER A 188 13.59 12.42 -15.02
C SER A 188 14.97 11.77 -15.10
N PHE A 189 15.04 10.49 -15.53
CA PHE A 189 16.32 9.80 -15.67
C PHE A 189 17.24 10.54 -16.65
N GLY A 190 18.47 10.78 -16.22
CA GLY A 190 19.44 11.55 -17.01
C GLY A 190 19.25 13.07 -16.97
N ALA A 191 18.30 13.60 -16.20
CA ALA A 191 18.22 15.03 -15.96
C ALA A 191 19.45 15.49 -15.19
N ALA A 192 20.10 16.55 -15.69
CA ALA A 192 21.30 17.13 -15.11
C ALA A 192 21.07 18.60 -14.75
N GLY A 193 21.77 19.09 -13.73
CA GLY A 193 21.82 20.52 -13.40
C GLY A 193 22.73 21.29 -14.35
N THR A 194 22.62 22.61 -14.33
CA THR A 194 23.45 23.51 -15.19
C THR A 194 24.93 23.48 -14.84
N GLU A 195 25.28 23.01 -13.65
CA GLU A 195 26.68 22.91 -13.16
C GLU A 195 27.30 21.53 -13.42
N GLU A 196 26.53 20.58 -13.98
CA GLU A 196 27.02 19.25 -14.30
C GLU A 196 27.57 19.17 -15.71
N ASN A 197 28.76 18.57 -15.85
CA ASN A 197 29.39 18.33 -17.14
C ASN A 197 28.93 16.97 -17.69
N GLY A 198 28.19 16.97 -18.78
CA GLY A 198 27.67 15.77 -19.41
C GLY A 198 27.28 16.02 -20.87
N TYR A 199 26.86 14.96 -21.54
CA TYR A 199 26.27 15.05 -22.88
C TYR A 199 25.01 14.16 -22.94
N MET A 200 24.10 14.57 -23.79
CA MET A 200 22.88 13.82 -24.03
C MET A 200 22.87 13.36 -25.49
N VAL A 201 22.68 12.06 -25.68
CA VAL A 201 22.44 11.50 -27.00
C VAL A 201 20.94 11.36 -27.18
N VAL A 202 20.37 12.11 -28.09
CA VAL A 202 18.97 12.00 -28.49
C VAL A 202 18.85 11.41 -29.89
N PRO A 203 17.90 10.51 -30.13
CA PRO A 203 17.65 10.05 -31.50
C PRO A 203 17.32 11.26 -32.38
N ASN A 204 18.02 11.39 -33.50
CA ASN A 204 17.65 12.36 -34.54
C ASN A 204 16.45 11.79 -35.28
N GLY A 205 15.31 11.76 -34.62
CA GLY A 205 14.05 11.39 -35.22
C GLY A 205 13.45 12.60 -35.90
N ASP A 206 13.31 12.56 -37.21
CA ASP A 206 12.43 13.47 -37.91
C ASP A 206 11.03 13.22 -37.38
N GLY A 207 10.63 14.03 -36.38
CA GLY A 207 9.26 14.05 -35.88
C GLY A 207 8.38 14.58 -37.02
N SER A 208 7.74 13.67 -37.72
CA SER A 208 6.65 13.97 -38.64
C SER A 208 5.36 14.10 -37.85
#